data_bd15f4a97eeb0029a95dddb353352b34
#
_entry.id   bd15f4a97eeb0029a95dddb353352b34
#
_cell.length_a   1.000
_cell.length_b   1.000
_cell.length_c   1.000
_cell.angle_alpha   90.00
_cell.angle_beta   90.00
_cell.angle_gamma   90.00
#
_symmetry.space_group_name_H-M   'P 1'
#
loop_
_entity.id
_entity.type
_entity.pdbx_description
1 polymer ?
#
loop_
_entity_poly.entity_id
_entity_poly.type
_entity_poly.pdbx_seq_one_letter_code
_entity_poly.pdbx_strand_id
1 'polypeptide(L)'
;NVDAADTVVAVNMELARSYQQAMRDISEQLGVKNDISAGVITRFPDVLTTRHADVDEEQLWEDVSAVTAQALDRFVEMRAAEGAKMKADVENRLNFLEECVGKVETLSAGRVEAYTTRLYEKLKVILEDRDIDDARVLTEAAIFGDKTAVDEETVRLRSHIAQYRDILALNEPVGRKLDFLTQELNRETNTIGSKCQDLDITRIVVDMKAEIEKIREQI
;
A
#
# COMPACT_ATOMS: atom_id res chain seq x y z
N ASN A 1 17.26 -26.53 -15.39
CA ASN A 1 17.97 -27.61 -16.12
C ASN A 1 19.36 -27.09 -16.40
N VAL A 2 20.34 -27.59 -15.63
CA VAL A 2 21.76 -27.41 -15.96
C VAL A 2 21.98 -28.29 -17.18
N ASP A 3 22.21 -27.68 -18.32
CA ASP A 3 22.41 -28.42 -19.58
C ASP A 3 23.68 -29.28 -19.50
N ALA A 4 23.57 -30.51 -19.96
CA ALA A 4 24.67 -31.47 -20.02
C ALA A 4 25.86 -30.98 -20.89
N ALA A 5 25.73 -29.83 -21.55
CA ALA A 5 26.76 -29.20 -22.38
C ALA A 5 27.93 -28.61 -21.57
N ASP A 6 27.75 -28.31 -20.28
CA ASP A 6 28.81 -27.68 -19.47
C ASP A 6 29.59 -28.67 -18.58
N THR A 7 29.46 -29.96 -18.86
CA THR A 7 30.15 -30.98 -18.08
C THR A 7 31.43 -31.39 -18.77
N VAL A 8 32.57 -31.11 -18.18
CA VAL A 8 33.89 -31.51 -18.67
C VAL A 8 34.38 -32.74 -17.92
N VAL A 9 34.86 -33.76 -18.64
CA VAL A 9 35.49 -34.91 -18.04
C VAL A 9 36.96 -34.59 -17.78
N ALA A 10 37.30 -34.53 -16.49
CA ALA A 10 38.68 -34.36 -16.04
C ALA A 10 39.35 -35.72 -15.75
N VAL A 11 40.62 -35.85 -16.13
CA VAL A 11 41.41 -37.05 -15.88
C VAL A 11 42.43 -36.77 -14.78
N ASN A 12 42.37 -37.54 -13.69
CA ASN A 12 43.41 -37.51 -12.66
C ASN A 12 44.63 -38.33 -13.10
N MET A 13 45.54 -37.70 -13.84
CA MET A 13 46.72 -38.36 -14.42
C MET A 13 47.69 -38.91 -13.37
N GLU A 14 47.79 -38.28 -12.20
CA GLU A 14 48.65 -38.77 -11.11
C GLU A 14 48.12 -40.07 -10.52
N LEU A 15 46.83 -40.12 -10.24
CA LEU A 15 46.16 -41.32 -9.75
C LEU A 15 46.19 -42.44 -10.83
N ALA A 16 45.96 -42.11 -12.10
CA ALA A 16 46.07 -43.06 -13.21
C ALA A 16 47.44 -43.69 -13.31
N ARG A 17 48.54 -42.91 -13.17
CA ARG A 17 49.91 -43.42 -13.11
C ARG A 17 50.16 -44.32 -11.94
N SER A 18 49.64 -43.97 -10.74
CA SER A 18 49.77 -44.79 -9.54
C SER A 18 49.12 -46.16 -9.72
N TYR A 19 47.91 -46.21 -10.27
CA TYR A 19 47.26 -47.49 -10.61
C TYR A 19 48.04 -48.29 -11.66
N GLN A 20 48.54 -47.61 -12.69
CA GLN A 20 49.36 -48.27 -13.69
C GLN A 20 50.59 -48.94 -13.08
N GLN A 21 51.31 -48.24 -12.16
CA GLN A 21 52.49 -48.78 -11.50
C GLN A 21 52.15 -49.96 -10.60
N ALA A 22 51.12 -49.83 -9.77
CA ALA A 22 50.65 -50.91 -8.88
C ALA A 22 50.29 -52.19 -9.65
N MET A 23 49.66 -52.05 -10.82
CA MET A 23 49.32 -53.20 -11.65
C MET A 23 50.55 -53.84 -12.28
N ARG A 24 51.63 -53.09 -12.63
CA ARG A 24 52.90 -53.61 -13.06
C ARG A 24 53.59 -54.40 -11.96
N ASP A 25 53.66 -53.85 -10.77
CA ASP A 25 54.24 -54.47 -9.58
C ASP A 25 53.59 -55.83 -9.28
N ILE A 26 52.21 -55.85 -9.31
CA ILE A 26 51.46 -57.10 -9.16
C ILE A 26 51.79 -58.12 -10.24
N SER A 27 51.86 -57.70 -11.50
CA SER A 27 52.16 -58.55 -12.61
C SER A 27 53.59 -59.22 -12.49
N GLU A 28 54.54 -58.41 -12.03
CA GLU A 28 55.95 -58.90 -11.85
C GLU A 28 56.08 -59.80 -10.66
N GLN A 29 55.44 -59.42 -9.50
CA GLN A 29 55.53 -60.19 -8.23
C GLN A 29 54.80 -61.53 -8.30
N LEU A 30 53.65 -61.56 -8.97
CA LEU A 30 52.81 -62.77 -9.05
C LEU A 30 52.97 -63.55 -10.34
N GLY A 31 53.78 -63.11 -11.27
CA GLY A 31 54.02 -63.79 -12.54
C GLY A 31 52.78 -63.88 -13.45
N VAL A 32 51.81 -62.98 -13.27
CA VAL A 32 50.57 -62.93 -14.06
C VAL A 32 50.70 -61.97 -15.23
N LYS A 33 49.96 -62.22 -16.32
CA LYS A 33 50.02 -61.37 -17.48
C LYS A 33 49.48 -59.97 -17.17
N ASN A 34 50.28 -58.97 -17.59
CA ASN A 34 49.81 -57.58 -17.48
C ASN A 34 48.91 -57.25 -18.70
N ASP A 35 47.65 -56.95 -18.42
CA ASP A 35 46.63 -56.58 -19.41
C ASP A 35 46.18 -55.15 -19.32
N ILE A 36 47.00 -54.24 -18.77
CA ILE A 36 46.71 -52.84 -18.59
C ILE A 36 46.39 -52.19 -19.93
N SER A 37 45.19 -51.62 -19.95
CA SER A 37 44.69 -50.74 -21.02
C SER A 37 44.12 -49.46 -20.48
N ALA A 38 44.00 -48.44 -21.34
CA ALA A 38 43.33 -47.20 -20.95
C ALA A 38 41.91 -47.46 -20.44
N GLY A 39 41.16 -48.40 -21.03
CA GLY A 39 39.83 -48.79 -20.63
C GLY A 39 39.75 -49.47 -19.24
N VAL A 40 40.85 -50.09 -18.79
CA VAL A 40 40.94 -50.64 -17.43
C VAL A 40 41.22 -49.51 -16.44
N ILE A 41 42.19 -48.66 -16.73
CA ILE A 41 42.60 -47.56 -15.85
C ILE A 41 41.44 -46.57 -15.61
N THR A 42 40.64 -46.29 -16.62
CA THR A 42 39.52 -45.36 -16.54
C THR A 42 38.34 -45.89 -15.68
N ARG A 43 38.32 -47.19 -15.36
CA ARG A 43 37.32 -47.79 -14.48
C ARG A 43 37.65 -47.68 -13.00
N PHE A 44 38.88 -47.33 -12.66
CA PHE A 44 39.23 -47.15 -11.24
C PHE A 44 38.59 -45.87 -10.69
N PRO A 45 38.17 -45.88 -9.41
CA PRO A 45 37.55 -44.73 -8.77
C PRO A 45 38.44 -43.49 -8.91
N ASP A 46 37.82 -42.33 -9.12
CA ASP A 46 38.45 -41.02 -9.11
C ASP A 46 39.50 -40.75 -10.21
N VAL A 47 39.73 -41.72 -11.13
CA VAL A 47 40.57 -41.50 -12.32
C VAL A 47 39.86 -40.59 -13.33
N LEU A 48 38.57 -40.78 -13.54
CA LEU A 48 37.71 -39.90 -14.31
C LEU A 48 36.74 -39.21 -13.38
N THR A 49 36.73 -37.91 -13.41
CA THR A 49 35.79 -37.09 -12.68
C THR A 49 35.07 -36.14 -13.63
N THR A 50 33.78 -35.95 -13.41
CA THR A 50 33.01 -34.92 -14.12
C THR A 50 33.04 -33.64 -13.29
N ARG A 51 33.43 -32.56 -13.93
CA ARG A 51 33.37 -31.23 -13.33
C ARG A 51 32.50 -30.33 -14.20
N HIS A 52 31.80 -29.42 -13.59
CA HIS A 52 31.18 -28.33 -14.33
C HIS A 52 32.30 -27.42 -14.85
N ALA A 53 32.11 -26.87 -16.03
CA ALA A 53 33.01 -25.84 -16.56
C ALA A 53 33.10 -24.69 -15.54
N ASP A 54 34.31 -24.15 -15.40
CA ASP A 54 34.49 -22.98 -14.54
C ASP A 54 33.64 -21.84 -15.11
N VAL A 55 32.75 -21.31 -14.25
CA VAL A 55 31.89 -20.17 -14.59
C VAL A 55 32.77 -18.93 -14.58
N ASP A 56 32.71 -18.16 -15.66
CA ASP A 56 33.32 -16.84 -15.70
C ASP A 56 32.50 -15.91 -14.78
N GLU A 57 33.02 -15.73 -13.59
CA GLU A 57 32.32 -14.91 -12.54
C GLU A 57 32.18 -13.45 -12.97
N GLU A 58 33.12 -12.90 -13.74
CA GLU A 58 33.05 -11.52 -14.21
C GLU A 58 31.93 -11.37 -15.24
N GLN A 59 31.86 -12.26 -16.22
CA GLN A 59 30.79 -12.25 -17.22
C GLN A 59 29.43 -12.50 -16.59
N LEU A 60 29.33 -13.43 -15.65
CA LEU A 60 28.09 -13.71 -14.92
C LEU A 60 27.63 -12.47 -14.13
N TRP A 61 28.57 -11.77 -13.48
CA TRP A 61 28.27 -10.56 -12.75
C TRP A 61 27.78 -9.43 -13.67
N GLU A 62 28.41 -9.23 -14.81
CA GLU A 62 27.97 -8.24 -15.81
C GLU A 62 26.56 -8.55 -16.31
N ASP A 63 26.26 -9.79 -16.65
CA ASP A 63 24.95 -10.22 -17.13
C ASP A 63 23.87 -10.02 -16.06
N VAL A 64 24.13 -10.47 -14.81
CA VAL A 64 23.21 -10.32 -13.68
C VAL A 64 22.98 -8.84 -13.34
N SER A 65 24.07 -8.04 -13.34
CA SER A 65 23.96 -6.60 -13.07
C SER A 65 23.14 -5.88 -14.14
N ALA A 66 23.34 -6.19 -15.40
CA ALA A 66 22.59 -5.59 -16.51
C ALA A 66 21.08 -5.92 -16.44
N VAL A 67 20.74 -7.19 -16.19
CA VAL A 67 19.34 -7.62 -16.05
C VAL A 67 18.70 -7.00 -14.82
N THR A 68 19.43 -6.95 -13.70
CA THR A 68 18.95 -6.35 -12.45
C THR A 68 18.68 -4.86 -12.62
N ALA A 69 19.60 -4.13 -13.26
CA ALA A 69 19.41 -2.70 -13.55
C ALA A 69 18.15 -2.46 -14.39
N GLN A 70 17.96 -3.21 -15.48
CA GLN A 70 16.76 -3.09 -16.31
C GLN A 70 15.47 -3.42 -15.53
N ALA A 71 15.50 -4.42 -14.65
CA ALA A 71 14.36 -4.79 -13.83
C ALA A 71 14.01 -3.68 -12.81
N LEU A 72 15.03 -3.07 -12.21
CA LEU A 72 14.85 -1.94 -11.28
C LEU A 72 14.30 -0.69 -11.98
N ASP A 73 14.81 -0.37 -13.17
CA ASP A 73 14.32 0.77 -13.96
C ASP A 73 12.82 0.61 -14.27
N ARG A 74 12.42 -0.55 -14.79
CA ARG A 74 11.01 -0.87 -15.06
C ARG A 74 10.15 -0.83 -13.80
N PHE A 75 10.69 -1.30 -12.69
CA PHE A 75 9.98 -1.25 -11.40
C PHE A 75 9.75 0.18 -10.93
N VAL A 76 10.75 1.06 -11.07
CA VAL A 76 10.62 2.49 -10.72
C VAL A 76 9.62 3.18 -11.63
N GLU A 77 9.67 2.94 -12.94
CA GLU A 77 8.70 3.49 -13.90
C GLU A 77 7.25 3.06 -13.58
N MET A 78 7.07 1.77 -13.30
CA MET A 78 5.76 1.22 -12.93
C MET A 78 5.23 1.88 -11.65
N ARG A 79 6.06 1.98 -10.60
CA ARG A 79 5.68 2.64 -9.34
C ARG A 79 5.34 4.11 -9.52
N ALA A 80 6.09 4.83 -10.35
CA ALA A 80 5.81 6.23 -10.65
C ALA A 80 4.46 6.40 -11.35
N ALA A 81 4.17 5.55 -12.34
CA ALA A 81 2.91 5.57 -13.08
C ALA A 81 1.71 5.20 -12.17
N GLU A 82 1.86 4.21 -11.31
CA GLU A 82 0.84 3.80 -10.35
C GLU A 82 0.58 4.88 -9.31
N GLY A 83 1.65 5.43 -8.70
CA GLY A 83 1.56 6.51 -7.72
C GLY A 83 0.89 7.77 -8.29
N ALA A 84 1.16 8.12 -9.56
CA ALA A 84 0.48 9.23 -10.21
C ALA A 84 -1.03 9.01 -10.37
N LYS A 85 -1.46 7.78 -10.69
CA LYS A 85 -2.88 7.42 -10.79
C LYS A 85 -3.56 7.46 -9.42
N MET A 86 -2.92 6.90 -8.39
CA MET A 86 -3.43 6.92 -7.02
C MET A 86 -3.59 8.36 -6.52
N LYS A 87 -2.58 9.21 -6.74
CA LYS A 87 -2.65 10.63 -6.39
C LYS A 87 -3.84 11.31 -7.04
N ALA A 88 -4.05 11.13 -8.36
CA ALA A 88 -5.16 11.73 -9.08
C ALA A 88 -6.53 11.24 -8.56
N ASP A 89 -6.65 9.96 -8.21
CA ASP A 89 -7.90 9.43 -7.64
C ASP A 89 -8.17 10.01 -6.25
N VAL A 90 -7.16 10.09 -5.38
CA VAL A 90 -7.30 10.72 -4.07
C VAL A 90 -7.66 12.20 -4.18
N GLU A 91 -7.04 12.96 -5.10
CA GLU A 91 -7.39 14.36 -5.35
C GLU A 91 -8.86 14.53 -5.78
N ASN A 92 -9.39 13.66 -6.64
CA ASN A 92 -10.79 13.68 -7.03
C ASN A 92 -11.74 13.41 -5.85
N ARG A 93 -11.37 12.49 -4.96
CA ARG A 93 -12.16 12.21 -3.74
C ARG A 93 -12.11 13.38 -2.76
N LEU A 94 -10.96 14.03 -2.60
CA LEU A 94 -10.85 15.23 -1.78
C LEU A 94 -11.71 16.38 -2.32
N ASN A 95 -11.78 16.55 -3.66
CA ASN A 95 -12.69 17.52 -4.28
C ASN A 95 -14.16 17.20 -3.96
N PHE A 96 -14.55 15.93 -4.06
CA PHE A 96 -15.90 15.50 -3.68
C PHE A 96 -16.20 15.79 -2.20
N LEU A 97 -15.26 15.51 -1.29
CA LEU A 97 -15.42 15.83 0.13
C LEU A 97 -15.60 17.34 0.35
N GLU A 98 -14.84 18.17 -0.34
CA GLU A 98 -14.94 19.63 -0.26
C GLU A 98 -16.31 20.16 -0.75
N GLU A 99 -16.85 19.58 -1.82
CA GLU A 99 -18.21 19.87 -2.28
C GLU A 99 -19.26 19.46 -1.24
N CYS A 100 -19.09 18.30 -0.61
CA CYS A 100 -19.97 17.84 0.46
C CYS A 100 -19.95 18.79 1.67
N VAL A 101 -18.77 19.28 2.06
CA VAL A 101 -18.64 20.29 3.11
C VAL A 101 -19.45 21.56 2.77
N GLY A 102 -19.33 22.06 1.53
CA GLY A 102 -20.12 23.22 1.10
C GLY A 102 -21.63 22.98 1.12
N LYS A 103 -22.10 21.78 0.80
CA LYS A 103 -23.51 21.41 0.94
C LYS A 103 -23.97 21.37 2.41
N VAL A 104 -23.15 20.82 3.30
CA VAL A 104 -23.41 20.80 4.74
C VAL A 104 -23.52 22.22 5.29
N GLU A 105 -22.58 23.11 4.94
CA GLU A 105 -22.62 24.53 5.34
C GLU A 105 -23.92 25.22 4.87
N THR A 106 -24.30 25.00 3.62
CA THR A 106 -25.53 25.57 3.05
C THR A 106 -26.79 25.06 3.75
N LEU A 107 -26.88 23.75 4.02
CA LEU A 107 -28.03 23.12 4.69
C LEU A 107 -28.08 23.47 6.18
N SER A 108 -26.93 23.76 6.80
CA SER A 108 -26.85 24.16 8.21
C SER A 108 -27.26 25.62 8.43
N ALA A 109 -27.13 26.46 7.41
CA ALA A 109 -27.53 27.85 7.46
C ALA A 109 -29.06 27.96 7.69
N GLY A 110 -29.48 28.84 8.58
CA GLY A 110 -30.91 29.11 8.86
C GLY A 110 -31.66 28.04 9.68
N ARG A 111 -30.98 26.94 10.10
CA ARG A 111 -31.65 25.87 10.88
C ARG A 111 -32.19 26.32 12.20
N VAL A 112 -31.50 27.21 12.91
CA VAL A 112 -31.94 27.75 14.17
C VAL A 112 -33.24 28.58 13.99
N GLU A 113 -33.28 29.38 12.93
CA GLU A 113 -34.47 30.17 12.58
C GLU A 113 -35.68 29.28 12.23
N ALA A 114 -35.45 28.26 11.39
CA ALA A 114 -36.48 27.29 11.01
C ALA A 114 -36.99 26.50 12.24
N TYR A 115 -36.06 26.10 13.14
CA TYR A 115 -36.43 25.44 14.41
C TYR A 115 -37.29 26.35 15.30
N THR A 116 -36.86 27.60 15.46
CA THR A 116 -37.55 28.60 16.28
C THR A 116 -38.98 28.83 15.76
N THR A 117 -39.13 29.02 14.45
CA THR A 117 -40.44 29.18 13.79
C THR A 117 -41.35 27.98 14.07
N ARG A 118 -40.84 26.77 13.85
CA ARG A 118 -41.58 25.53 14.10
C ARG A 118 -41.95 25.35 15.59
N LEU A 119 -41.08 25.78 16.49
CA LEU A 119 -41.33 25.73 17.93
C LEU A 119 -42.47 26.67 18.32
N TYR A 120 -42.46 27.89 17.79
CA TYR A 120 -43.57 28.85 18.00
C TYR A 120 -44.90 28.31 17.47
N GLU A 121 -44.93 27.73 16.26
CA GLU A 121 -46.14 27.14 15.70
C GLU A 121 -46.69 26.00 16.55
N LYS A 122 -45.82 25.11 17.03
CA LYS A 122 -46.23 24.03 17.94
C LYS A 122 -46.78 24.57 19.29
N LEU A 123 -46.12 25.57 19.85
CA LEU A 123 -46.53 26.16 21.10
C LEU A 123 -47.89 26.86 20.99
N LYS A 124 -48.17 27.54 19.88
CA LYS A 124 -49.49 28.12 19.59
C LYS A 124 -50.60 27.07 19.61
N VAL A 125 -50.35 25.90 19.00
CA VAL A 125 -51.33 24.82 18.98
C VAL A 125 -51.55 24.21 20.37
N ILE A 126 -50.49 24.08 21.21
CA ILE A 126 -50.56 23.43 22.52
C ILE A 126 -51.15 24.35 23.58
N LEU A 127 -50.79 25.62 23.53
CA LEU A 127 -51.15 26.59 24.54
C LEU A 127 -52.49 27.28 24.26
N GLU A 128 -53.03 27.10 23.04
CA GLU A 128 -54.26 27.76 22.58
C GLU A 128 -54.19 29.29 22.79
N ASP A 129 -54.99 29.84 23.73
CA ASP A 129 -55.04 31.27 24.02
C ASP A 129 -54.09 31.73 25.16
N ARG A 130 -53.17 30.86 25.61
CA ARG A 130 -52.18 31.24 26.63
C ARG A 130 -50.98 31.94 26.02
N ASP A 131 -50.39 32.89 26.75
CA ASP A 131 -49.19 33.59 26.31
C ASP A 131 -47.98 32.64 26.20
N ILE A 132 -47.25 32.80 25.13
CA ILE A 132 -45.98 32.10 24.90
C ILE A 132 -44.89 32.88 25.62
N ASP A 133 -44.09 32.18 26.44
CA ASP A 133 -42.92 32.77 27.10
C ASP A 133 -41.75 32.83 26.06
N ASP A 134 -41.59 34.00 25.43
CA ASP A 134 -40.57 34.26 24.44
C ASP A 134 -39.16 34.01 24.96
N ALA A 135 -38.87 34.28 26.21
CA ALA A 135 -37.55 34.07 26.81
C ALA A 135 -37.18 32.59 26.85
N ARG A 136 -38.15 31.71 27.11
CA ARG A 136 -37.95 30.27 27.07
C ARG A 136 -37.75 29.75 25.65
N VAL A 137 -38.48 30.27 24.67
CA VAL A 137 -38.33 29.90 23.26
C VAL A 137 -36.95 30.28 22.75
N LEU A 138 -36.46 31.48 23.07
CA LEU A 138 -35.13 31.93 22.71
C LEU A 138 -34.04 31.09 23.39
N THR A 139 -34.25 30.70 24.65
CA THR A 139 -33.31 29.81 25.35
C THR A 139 -33.23 28.45 24.69
N GLU A 140 -34.37 27.83 24.32
CA GLU A 140 -34.39 26.55 23.60
C GLU A 140 -33.77 26.66 22.20
N ALA A 141 -34.01 27.77 21.50
CA ALA A 141 -33.39 28.03 20.20
C ALA A 141 -31.86 28.15 20.31
N ALA A 142 -31.35 28.79 21.34
CA ALA A 142 -29.92 28.91 21.61
C ALA A 142 -29.31 27.53 21.93
N ILE A 143 -29.94 26.73 22.77
CA ILE A 143 -29.53 25.37 23.10
C ILE A 143 -29.53 24.48 21.85
N PHE A 144 -30.55 24.58 21.00
CA PHE A 144 -30.62 23.86 19.73
C PHE A 144 -29.48 24.29 18.79
N GLY A 145 -29.23 25.59 18.66
CA GLY A 145 -28.16 26.15 17.87
C GLY A 145 -26.78 25.59 18.27
N ASP A 146 -26.49 25.63 19.57
CA ASP A 146 -25.23 25.10 20.11
C ASP A 146 -25.06 23.59 19.84
N LYS A 147 -26.13 22.80 20.08
CA LYS A 147 -26.10 21.36 19.86
C LYS A 147 -25.95 20.95 18.37
N THR A 148 -26.44 21.78 17.45
CA THR A 148 -26.45 21.47 16.02
C THR A 148 -25.41 22.24 15.22
N ALA A 149 -24.62 23.10 15.86
CA ALA A 149 -23.54 23.82 15.23
C ALA A 149 -22.49 22.85 14.67
N VAL A 150 -22.16 23.00 13.39
CA VAL A 150 -21.16 22.19 12.66
C VAL A 150 -20.06 23.04 12.03
N ASP A 151 -20.04 24.34 12.33
CA ASP A 151 -19.11 25.29 11.72
C ASP A 151 -17.66 24.95 12.02
N GLU A 152 -17.37 24.51 13.25
CA GLU A 152 -16.03 24.10 13.65
C GLU A 152 -15.56 22.87 12.85
N GLU A 153 -16.41 21.87 12.71
CA GLU A 153 -16.12 20.63 11.98
C GLU A 153 -15.94 20.90 10.49
N THR A 154 -16.73 21.77 9.88
CA THR A 154 -16.57 22.13 8.46
C THR A 154 -15.27 22.89 8.21
N VAL A 155 -14.89 23.83 9.09
CA VAL A 155 -13.61 24.53 9.02
C VAL A 155 -12.42 23.57 9.17
N ARG A 156 -12.51 22.64 10.13
CA ARG A 156 -11.48 21.61 10.33
C ARG A 156 -11.36 20.69 9.13
N LEU A 157 -12.48 20.22 8.56
CA LEU A 157 -12.48 19.41 7.33
C LEU A 157 -11.77 20.12 6.18
N ARG A 158 -12.08 21.40 5.94
CA ARG A 158 -11.39 22.19 4.91
C ARG A 158 -9.88 22.29 5.18
N SER A 159 -9.49 22.51 6.44
CA SER A 159 -8.10 22.57 6.85
C SER A 159 -7.38 21.23 6.59
N HIS A 160 -8.00 20.11 6.98
CA HIS A 160 -7.42 18.78 6.77
C HIS A 160 -7.33 18.41 5.29
N ILE A 161 -8.32 18.77 4.47
CA ILE A 161 -8.29 18.59 3.01
C ILE A 161 -7.13 19.38 2.39
N ALA A 162 -6.93 20.64 2.80
CA ALA A 162 -5.82 21.44 2.32
C ALA A 162 -4.46 20.82 2.71
N GLN A 163 -4.28 20.45 3.99
CA GLN A 163 -3.08 19.76 4.45
C GLN A 163 -2.83 18.43 3.73
N TYR A 164 -3.89 17.71 3.39
CA TYR A 164 -3.79 16.45 2.64
C TYR A 164 -3.18 16.69 1.26
N ARG A 165 -3.64 17.71 0.54
CA ARG A 165 -3.11 18.12 -0.77
C ARG A 165 -1.63 18.55 -0.67
N ASP A 166 -1.28 19.32 0.37
CA ASP A 166 0.10 19.75 0.60
C ASP A 166 1.03 18.55 0.79
N ILE A 167 0.60 17.56 1.59
CA ILE A 167 1.36 16.34 1.85
C ILE A 167 1.47 15.46 0.59
N LEU A 168 0.41 15.35 -0.21
CA LEU A 168 0.44 14.63 -1.50
C LEU A 168 1.41 15.25 -2.52
N ALA A 169 1.77 16.51 -2.35
CA ALA A 169 2.74 17.19 -3.20
C ALA A 169 4.19 16.96 -2.79
N LEU A 170 4.45 16.38 -1.61
CA LEU A 170 5.79 16.10 -1.13
C LEU A 170 6.43 14.94 -1.89
N ASN A 171 7.75 15.02 -2.07
CA ASN A 171 8.53 13.96 -2.71
C ASN A 171 9.26 13.09 -1.66
N GLU A 172 8.50 12.59 -0.69
CA GLU A 172 8.98 11.73 0.40
C GLU A 172 7.93 10.68 0.78
N PRO A 173 8.26 9.64 1.55
CA PRO A 173 7.27 8.69 2.05
C PRO A 173 6.27 9.36 2.99
N VAL A 174 5.00 9.44 2.60
CA VAL A 174 3.97 10.22 3.30
C VAL A 174 2.83 9.39 3.90
N GLY A 175 2.78 8.07 3.69
CA GLY A 175 1.65 7.21 4.06
C GLY A 175 1.15 7.41 5.49
N ARG A 176 2.04 7.45 6.51
CA ARG A 176 1.63 7.67 7.91
C ARG A 176 0.99 9.04 8.16
N LYS A 177 1.44 10.08 7.44
CA LYS A 177 0.87 11.43 7.55
C LYS A 177 -0.53 11.47 6.95
N LEU A 178 -0.70 10.79 5.80
CA LEU A 178 -1.98 10.68 5.12
C LEU A 178 -2.98 9.84 5.92
N ASP A 179 -2.55 8.72 6.50
CA ASP A 179 -3.41 7.89 7.37
C ASP A 179 -3.93 8.70 8.58
N PHE A 180 -3.07 9.49 9.23
CA PHE A 180 -3.49 10.39 10.31
C PHE A 180 -4.56 11.38 9.84
N LEU A 181 -4.35 12.06 8.70
CA LEU A 181 -5.33 13.00 8.18
C LEU A 181 -6.64 12.32 7.77
N THR A 182 -6.58 11.09 7.24
CA THR A 182 -7.77 10.30 6.92
C THR A 182 -8.59 9.98 8.17
N GLN A 183 -7.93 9.70 9.29
CA GLN A 183 -8.59 9.52 10.59
C GLN A 183 -9.25 10.81 11.08
N GLU A 184 -8.59 11.97 10.94
CA GLU A 184 -9.17 13.26 11.30
C GLU A 184 -10.35 13.62 10.40
N LEU A 185 -10.27 13.39 9.07
CA LEU A 185 -11.42 13.57 8.17
C LEU A 185 -12.63 12.72 8.61
N ASN A 186 -12.39 11.46 8.97
CA ASN A 186 -13.44 10.56 9.46
C ASN A 186 -14.02 11.05 10.81
N ARG A 187 -13.18 11.53 11.70
CA ARG A 187 -13.59 12.06 13.00
C ARG A 187 -14.52 13.26 12.85
N GLU A 188 -14.12 14.28 12.08
CA GLU A 188 -14.94 15.46 11.88
C GLU A 188 -16.25 15.12 11.16
N THR A 189 -16.22 14.24 10.17
CA THR A 189 -17.41 13.74 9.47
C THR A 189 -18.37 13.01 10.43
N ASN A 190 -17.85 12.19 11.36
CA ASN A 190 -18.67 11.53 12.39
C ASN A 190 -19.32 12.54 13.33
N THR A 191 -18.59 13.60 13.71
CA THR A 191 -19.11 14.64 14.59
C THR A 191 -20.26 15.41 13.92
N ILE A 192 -20.13 15.77 12.64
CA ILE A 192 -21.23 16.35 11.86
C ILE A 192 -22.43 15.40 11.87
N GLY A 193 -22.22 14.11 11.59
CA GLY A 193 -23.30 13.12 11.60
C GLY A 193 -24.02 12.98 12.93
N SER A 194 -23.32 13.13 14.04
CA SER A 194 -23.91 13.06 15.39
C SER A 194 -24.65 14.32 15.81
N LYS A 195 -24.21 15.48 15.33
CA LYS A 195 -24.82 16.79 15.62
C LYS A 195 -25.99 17.12 14.69
N CYS A 196 -25.92 16.66 13.43
CA CYS A 196 -26.96 16.97 12.46
C CYS A 196 -28.23 16.16 12.76
N GLN A 197 -29.31 16.81 13.11
CA GLN A 197 -30.65 16.22 13.24
C GLN A 197 -31.44 16.44 11.92
N ASP A 198 -30.79 16.10 10.79
CA ASP A 198 -31.26 16.38 9.44
C ASP A 198 -30.98 15.18 8.51
N LEU A 199 -31.99 14.78 7.74
CA LEU A 199 -31.89 13.61 6.88
C LEU A 199 -30.97 13.83 5.68
N ASP A 200 -30.98 15.02 5.09
CA ASP A 200 -30.18 15.33 3.91
C ASP A 200 -28.71 15.47 4.28
N ILE A 201 -28.39 16.10 5.42
CA ILE A 201 -27.02 16.13 5.94
C ILE A 201 -26.57 14.71 6.31
N THR A 202 -27.43 13.87 6.88
CA THR A 202 -27.09 12.47 7.20
C THR A 202 -26.70 11.68 5.94
N ARG A 203 -27.40 11.88 4.84
CA ARG A 203 -27.05 11.24 3.55
C ARG A 203 -25.68 11.69 3.04
N ILE A 204 -25.41 12.99 3.10
CA ILE A 204 -24.11 13.54 2.72
C ILE A 204 -22.99 12.96 3.59
N VAL A 205 -23.20 12.84 4.90
CA VAL A 205 -22.24 12.23 5.83
C VAL A 205 -21.96 10.77 5.47
N VAL A 206 -22.97 9.99 5.08
CA VAL A 206 -22.78 8.61 4.63
C VAL A 206 -21.89 8.56 3.36
N ASP A 207 -22.17 9.43 2.40
CA ASP A 207 -21.39 9.51 1.17
C ASP A 207 -19.93 9.94 1.46
N MET A 208 -19.74 10.94 2.32
CA MET A 208 -18.40 11.36 2.75
C MET A 208 -17.62 10.22 3.40
N LYS A 209 -18.25 9.47 4.31
CA LYS A 209 -17.61 8.31 4.97
C LYS A 209 -17.20 7.24 3.98
N ALA A 210 -18.01 6.96 2.99
CA ALA A 210 -17.69 6.00 1.94
C ALA A 210 -16.46 6.44 1.12
N GLU A 211 -16.37 7.73 0.79
CA GLU A 211 -15.19 8.24 0.06
C GLU A 211 -13.93 8.30 0.94
N ILE A 212 -14.05 8.64 2.22
CA ILE A 212 -12.93 8.60 3.17
C ILE A 212 -12.37 7.18 3.31
N GLU A 213 -13.24 6.16 3.37
CA GLU A 213 -12.79 4.76 3.44
C GLU A 213 -12.07 4.34 2.16
N LYS A 214 -12.55 4.73 0.99
CA LYS A 214 -11.85 4.48 -0.28
C LYS A 214 -10.48 5.16 -0.35
N ILE A 215 -10.34 6.38 0.22
CA ILE A 215 -9.04 7.04 0.36
C ILE A 215 -8.13 6.19 1.26
N ARG A 216 -8.65 5.71 2.39
CA ARG A 216 -7.90 4.91 3.35
C ARG A 216 -7.38 3.59 2.78
N GLU A 217 -8.14 2.96 1.88
CA GLU A 217 -7.74 1.72 1.20
C GLU A 217 -6.58 1.92 0.21
N GLN A 218 -6.29 3.16 -0.18
CA GLN A 218 -5.26 3.50 -1.18
C GLN A 218 -3.94 3.98 -0.58
N ILE A 219 -3.90 4.28 0.70
CA ILE A 219 -2.71 4.81 1.39
C ILE A 219 -2.13 3.76 2.33
#